data_9c24e3973bf3c6518f79cf76958b8819
#
_entry.id   9c24e3973bf3c6518f79cf76958b8819
#
_cell.length_a   1.000
_cell.length_b   1.000
_cell.length_c   1.000
_cell.angle_alpha   90.00
_cell.angle_beta   90.00
_cell.angle_gamma   90.00
#
_symmetry.space_group_name_H-M   'P 1'
#
loop_
_entity.id
_entity.type
_entity.pdbx_description
1 polymer ?
#
loop_
_entity_poly.entity_id
_entity_poly.type
_entity_poly.pdbx_seq_one_letter_code
_entity_poly.pdbx_strand_id
1 'polypeptide(L)'
;MKKLFAVVLALTVILPFAAIAAAADNPRVRMTTSLGVIEIELDAKHAPDTVKNFMNYVENGFYKDTIFHRVIPGFMIQGGGFRPGMDEKVKGPPIRNEADNGLKNLAGTIAMARTPDPHSAAAQFFINTVDNPALDHRDKTTPGWGYAVFGKVTKGMDVVKKIESVSTHNVGPFQNVPVKDVVIEKVELIKK
;
A
#
# COMPACT_ATOMS: atom_id res chain seq x y z
N MET A 1 -45.02 66.56 -23.99
CA MET A 1 -44.90 65.74 -22.76
C MET A 1 -44.07 64.55 -23.12
N LYS A 2 -42.72 64.53 -22.81
CA LYS A 2 -41.81 63.44 -23.10
C LYS A 2 -41.66 62.58 -21.83
N LYS A 3 -42.10 61.30 -21.86
CA LYS A 3 -41.98 60.40 -20.78
C LYS A 3 -40.57 59.74 -20.88
N LEU A 4 -39.73 59.94 -19.85
CA LEU A 4 -38.42 59.35 -19.69
C LEU A 4 -38.60 58.00 -19.05
N PHE A 5 -38.25 56.89 -19.77
CA PHE A 5 -38.19 55.55 -19.21
C PHE A 5 -36.77 55.32 -18.66
N ALA A 6 -36.65 55.20 -17.35
CA ALA A 6 -35.40 54.78 -16.71
C ALA A 6 -35.32 53.23 -16.76
N VAL A 7 -34.32 52.71 -17.47
CA VAL A 7 -33.96 51.26 -17.46
C VAL A 7 -32.99 51.02 -16.31
N VAL A 8 -33.45 50.31 -15.29
CA VAL A 8 -32.61 49.85 -14.19
C VAL A 8 -31.94 48.54 -14.62
N LEU A 9 -30.64 48.60 -14.89
CA LEU A 9 -29.82 47.44 -15.19
C LEU A 9 -29.40 46.75 -13.88
N ALA A 10 -30.03 45.62 -13.54
CA ALA A 10 -29.64 44.80 -12.38
C ALA A 10 -28.39 44.01 -12.71
N LEU A 11 -27.26 44.35 -12.10
CA LEU A 11 -25.99 43.67 -12.23
C LEU A 11 -26.00 42.46 -11.28
N THR A 12 -26.28 41.25 -11.80
CA THR A 12 -26.17 40.00 -11.04
C THR A 12 -24.70 39.60 -10.90
N VAL A 13 -24.13 39.76 -9.71
CA VAL A 13 -22.80 39.26 -9.35
C VAL A 13 -22.89 37.76 -9.10
N ILE A 14 -22.42 36.98 -10.05
CA ILE A 14 -22.25 35.50 -9.87
C ILE A 14 -20.93 35.29 -9.12
N LEU A 15 -21.00 35.02 -7.82
CA LEU A 15 -19.86 34.60 -7.03
C LEU A 15 -19.52 33.16 -7.41
N PRO A 16 -18.26 32.82 -7.78
CA PRO A 16 -17.87 31.46 -8.02
C PRO A 16 -17.90 30.69 -6.69
N PHE A 17 -18.77 29.69 -6.61
CA PHE A 17 -18.76 28.72 -5.51
C PHE A 17 -17.53 27.84 -5.70
N ALA A 18 -16.43 28.17 -5.03
CA ALA A 18 -15.27 27.30 -4.95
C ALA A 18 -15.69 26.08 -4.11
N ALA A 19 -16.00 24.96 -4.76
CA ALA A 19 -16.17 23.68 -4.11
C ALA A 19 -14.83 23.34 -3.44
N ILE A 20 -14.75 23.46 -2.12
CA ILE A 20 -13.66 22.91 -1.32
C ILE A 20 -13.81 21.38 -1.46
N ALA A 21 -13.02 20.78 -2.34
CA ALA A 21 -12.87 19.34 -2.38
C ALA A 21 -12.30 18.94 -1.00
N ALA A 22 -13.14 18.37 -0.16
CA ALA A 22 -12.69 17.75 1.08
C ALA A 22 -11.65 16.70 0.68
N ALA A 23 -10.41 16.85 1.15
CA ALA A 23 -9.38 15.86 0.97
C ALA A 23 -9.93 14.55 1.58
N ALA A 24 -10.18 13.54 0.74
CA ALA A 24 -10.64 12.26 1.22
C ALA A 24 -9.59 11.74 2.21
N ASP A 25 -10.04 11.44 3.42
CA ASP A 25 -9.16 10.88 4.44
C ASP A 25 -8.50 9.60 3.90
N ASN A 26 -7.22 9.44 4.18
CA ASN A 26 -6.47 8.23 3.82
C ASN A 26 -7.18 6.97 4.33
N PRO A 27 -7.42 5.95 3.47
CA PRO A 27 -8.00 4.70 3.90
C PRO A 27 -7.13 4.03 4.97
N ARG A 28 -7.76 3.39 5.95
CA ARG A 28 -7.07 2.61 6.97
C ARG A 28 -7.54 1.16 6.91
N VAL A 29 -6.61 0.23 6.94
CA VAL A 29 -6.92 -1.20 6.94
C VAL A 29 -6.40 -1.87 8.19
N ARG A 30 -7.11 -2.92 8.61
CA ARG A 30 -6.71 -3.84 9.68
C ARG A 30 -6.33 -5.17 9.04
N MET A 31 -5.09 -5.58 9.27
CA MET A 31 -4.55 -6.88 8.89
C MET A 31 -4.48 -7.75 10.14
N THR A 32 -5.33 -8.78 10.22
CA THR A 32 -5.28 -9.79 11.27
C THR A 32 -4.37 -10.92 10.82
N THR A 33 -3.40 -11.24 11.64
CA THR A 33 -2.43 -12.32 11.37
C THR A 33 -2.45 -13.33 12.51
N SER A 34 -1.90 -14.51 12.28
CA SER A 34 -1.74 -15.54 13.31
C SER A 34 -0.84 -15.10 14.49
N LEU A 35 -0.12 -13.98 14.38
CA LEU A 35 0.75 -13.44 15.42
C LEU A 35 0.25 -12.12 16.03
N GLY A 36 -0.86 -11.60 15.56
CA GLY A 36 -1.49 -10.38 16.06
C GLY A 36 -2.04 -9.47 14.95
N VAL A 37 -2.43 -8.27 15.33
CA VAL A 37 -3.11 -7.30 14.45
C VAL A 37 -2.17 -6.16 14.08
N ILE A 38 -2.17 -5.78 12.80
CA ILE A 38 -1.44 -4.63 12.26
C ILE A 38 -2.47 -3.67 11.64
N GLU A 39 -2.46 -2.39 12.04
CA GLU A 39 -3.26 -1.34 11.38
C GLU A 39 -2.35 -0.48 10.50
N ILE A 40 -2.80 -0.23 9.28
CA ILE A 40 -2.04 0.46 8.24
C ILE A 40 -2.87 1.61 7.70
N GLU A 41 -2.30 2.80 7.63
CA GLU A 41 -2.83 3.94 6.91
C GLU A 41 -2.24 3.98 5.50
N LEU A 42 -3.11 4.05 4.49
CA LEU A 42 -2.72 4.05 3.08
C LEU A 42 -2.63 5.49 2.57
N ASP A 43 -1.62 5.82 1.78
CA ASP A 43 -1.40 7.17 1.25
C ASP A 43 -1.93 7.29 -0.19
N ALA A 44 -3.25 7.44 -0.31
CA ALA A 44 -3.92 7.57 -1.60
C ALA A 44 -3.57 8.87 -2.35
N LYS A 45 -3.02 9.86 -1.65
CA LYS A 45 -2.58 11.11 -2.26
C LYS A 45 -1.30 10.93 -3.07
N HIS A 46 -0.33 10.18 -2.54
CA HIS A 46 0.99 10.01 -3.16
C HIS A 46 1.12 8.72 -3.97
N ALA A 47 0.27 7.72 -3.72
CA ALA A 47 0.26 6.44 -4.44
C ALA A 47 -1.16 6.00 -4.81
N PRO A 48 -1.91 6.80 -5.61
CA PRO A 48 -3.33 6.56 -5.87
C PRO A 48 -3.61 5.23 -6.57
N ASP A 49 -2.84 4.87 -7.59
CA ASP A 49 -3.04 3.63 -8.34
C ASP A 49 -2.65 2.41 -7.50
N THR A 50 -1.58 2.51 -6.71
CA THR A 50 -1.13 1.45 -5.81
C THR A 50 -2.15 1.21 -4.69
N VAL A 51 -2.65 2.29 -4.06
CA VAL A 51 -3.68 2.18 -3.01
C VAL A 51 -4.96 1.60 -3.57
N LYS A 52 -5.42 2.07 -4.74
CA LYS A 52 -6.61 1.53 -5.41
C LYS A 52 -6.47 0.03 -5.71
N ASN A 53 -5.33 -0.39 -6.24
CA ASN A 53 -5.03 -1.79 -6.51
C ASN A 53 -5.03 -2.64 -5.22
N PHE A 54 -4.34 -2.18 -4.18
CA PHE A 54 -4.31 -2.87 -2.88
C PHE A 54 -5.72 -2.99 -2.28
N MET A 55 -6.51 -1.92 -2.30
CA MET A 55 -7.89 -1.92 -1.81
C MET A 55 -8.78 -2.88 -2.60
N ASN A 56 -8.64 -2.98 -3.92
CA ASN A 56 -9.36 -3.98 -4.72
C ASN A 56 -9.07 -5.41 -4.24
N TYR A 57 -7.82 -5.73 -3.92
CA TYR A 57 -7.47 -7.04 -3.33
C TYR A 57 -8.06 -7.23 -1.92
N VAL A 58 -8.09 -6.17 -1.10
CA VAL A 58 -8.70 -6.20 0.24
C VAL A 58 -10.21 -6.49 0.14
N GLU A 59 -10.93 -5.73 -0.69
CA GLU A 59 -12.39 -5.83 -0.86
C GLU A 59 -12.83 -7.19 -1.41
N ASN A 60 -12.02 -7.77 -2.30
CA ASN A 60 -12.25 -9.11 -2.86
C ASN A 60 -11.77 -10.25 -1.93
N GLY A 61 -11.28 -9.94 -0.72
CA GLY A 61 -10.80 -10.94 0.24
C GLY A 61 -9.58 -11.72 -0.23
N PHE A 62 -8.83 -11.19 -1.20
CA PHE A 62 -7.68 -11.88 -1.81
C PHE A 62 -6.61 -12.26 -0.78
N TYR A 63 -6.34 -11.37 0.19
CA TYR A 63 -5.29 -11.58 1.18
C TYR A 63 -5.65 -12.61 2.25
N LYS A 64 -6.93 -13.03 2.35
CA LYS A 64 -7.33 -14.07 3.28
C LYS A 64 -6.58 -15.37 2.99
N ASP A 65 -6.06 -15.98 4.04
CA ASP A 65 -5.29 -17.22 4.04
C ASP A 65 -3.98 -17.14 3.22
N THR A 66 -3.47 -15.93 2.96
CA THR A 66 -2.09 -15.76 2.47
C THR A 66 -1.10 -15.73 3.62
N ILE A 67 0.20 -15.87 3.31
CA ILE A 67 1.27 -15.90 4.30
C ILE A 67 2.29 -14.77 4.08
N PHE A 68 3.01 -14.44 5.14
CA PHE A 68 4.31 -13.79 4.99
C PHE A 68 5.32 -14.87 4.58
N HIS A 69 5.56 -14.99 3.29
CA HIS A 69 6.36 -16.08 2.69
C HIS A 69 7.86 -15.79 2.64
N ARG A 70 8.29 -14.57 2.96
CA ARG A 70 9.69 -14.17 3.01
C ARG A 70 9.91 -13.17 4.14
N VAL A 71 10.75 -13.55 5.10
CA VAL A 71 11.06 -12.75 6.29
C VAL A 71 12.57 -12.65 6.45
N ILE A 72 13.09 -11.41 6.44
CA ILE A 72 14.52 -11.16 6.62
C ILE A 72 14.69 -10.19 7.80
N PRO A 73 15.24 -10.64 8.92
CA PRO A 73 15.54 -9.79 10.06
C PRO A 73 16.46 -8.61 9.68
N GLY A 74 16.16 -7.43 10.21
CA GLY A 74 16.91 -6.21 9.88
C GLY A 74 16.69 -5.70 8.47
N PHE A 75 15.59 -6.14 7.80
CA PHE A 75 15.25 -5.68 6.45
C PHE A 75 13.74 -5.50 6.27
N MET A 76 12.98 -6.58 6.04
CA MET A 76 11.53 -6.49 5.75
C MET A 76 10.83 -7.83 5.98
N ILE A 77 9.49 -7.78 6.05
CA ILE A 77 8.60 -8.93 5.96
C ILE A 77 7.73 -8.80 4.70
N GLN A 78 7.74 -9.80 3.83
CA GLN A 78 7.03 -9.81 2.55
C GLN A 78 5.93 -10.87 2.53
N GLY A 79 4.74 -10.49 2.04
CA GLY A 79 3.58 -11.39 2.01
C GLY A 79 2.58 -11.06 0.90
N GLY A 80 1.40 -11.70 1.00
CA GLY A 80 0.24 -11.40 0.17
C GLY A 80 0.22 -12.05 -1.21
N GLY A 81 1.08 -13.04 -1.48
CA GLY A 81 1.09 -13.72 -2.79
C GLY A 81 0.91 -15.22 -2.73
N PHE A 82 1.18 -15.84 -1.60
CA PHE A 82 1.18 -17.30 -1.43
C PHE A 82 0.27 -17.72 -0.27
N ARG A 83 -0.32 -18.91 -0.38
CA ARG A 83 -0.95 -19.65 0.72
C ARG A 83 0.09 -20.54 1.43
N PRO A 84 -0.27 -21.14 2.58
CA PRO A 84 0.52 -22.20 3.20
C PRO A 84 0.97 -23.25 2.18
N GLY A 85 2.21 -23.74 2.34
CA GLY A 85 2.81 -24.67 1.38
C GLY A 85 3.35 -24.02 0.10
N MET A 86 3.49 -22.69 0.08
CA MET A 86 4.01 -21.92 -1.08
C MET A 86 3.15 -22.04 -2.34
N ASP A 87 1.82 -22.22 -2.17
CA ASP A 87 0.83 -22.21 -3.25
C ASP A 87 0.57 -20.75 -3.70
N GLU A 88 1.04 -20.39 -4.91
CA GLU A 88 0.89 -19.02 -5.43
C GLU A 88 -0.57 -18.73 -5.83
N LYS A 89 -1.15 -17.66 -5.30
CA LYS A 89 -2.48 -17.21 -5.70
C LYS A 89 -2.43 -16.51 -7.07
N VAL A 90 -3.44 -16.79 -7.88
CA VAL A 90 -3.60 -16.10 -9.18
C VAL A 90 -3.85 -14.62 -8.93
N LYS A 91 -2.89 -13.79 -9.33
CA LYS A 91 -2.92 -12.33 -9.21
C LYS A 91 -3.50 -11.68 -10.47
N GLY A 92 -4.03 -10.49 -10.32
CA GLY A 92 -4.45 -9.63 -11.44
C GLY A 92 -3.28 -9.05 -12.23
N PRO A 93 -3.57 -8.17 -13.20
CA PRO A 93 -2.54 -7.51 -14.01
C PRO A 93 -1.61 -6.65 -13.15
N PRO A 94 -0.38 -6.42 -13.62
CA PRO A 94 0.55 -5.53 -12.95
C PRO A 94 0.10 -4.07 -13.06
N ILE A 95 0.60 -3.24 -12.13
CA ILE A 95 0.37 -1.81 -12.08
C ILE A 95 1.64 -1.02 -12.36
N ARG A 96 1.49 0.25 -12.76
CA ARG A 96 2.59 1.19 -12.85
C ARG A 96 3.25 1.35 -11.48
N ASN A 97 4.58 1.41 -11.47
CA ASN A 97 5.34 1.70 -10.25
C ASN A 97 5.28 3.21 -9.95
N GLU A 98 4.74 3.57 -8.80
CA GLU A 98 4.63 4.94 -8.30
C GLU A 98 5.75 5.29 -7.29
N ALA A 99 6.92 4.64 -7.35
CA ALA A 99 8.00 4.91 -6.40
C ALA A 99 8.61 6.32 -6.57
N ASP A 100 8.35 7.00 -7.70
CA ASP A 100 8.72 8.40 -7.95
C ASP A 100 7.82 9.41 -7.20
N ASN A 101 7.01 8.95 -6.21
CA ASN A 101 6.06 9.74 -5.42
C ASN A 101 6.67 10.53 -4.25
N GLY A 102 7.98 10.42 -4.04
CA GLY A 102 8.71 11.10 -2.95
C GLY A 102 8.71 10.39 -1.61
N LEU A 103 7.89 9.34 -1.42
CA LEU A 103 7.88 8.54 -0.19
C LEU A 103 9.13 7.66 -0.11
N LYS A 104 9.56 7.40 1.13
CA LYS A 104 10.79 6.66 1.44
C LYS A 104 10.48 5.32 2.10
N ASN A 105 11.32 4.33 1.85
CA ASN A 105 11.24 3.00 2.48
C ASN A 105 11.80 3.06 3.92
N LEU A 106 11.13 3.79 4.78
CA LEU A 106 11.47 3.91 6.21
C LEU A 106 10.85 2.75 7.02
N ALA A 107 11.37 2.52 8.22
CA ALA A 107 10.81 1.56 9.15
C ALA A 107 9.30 1.77 9.35
N GLY A 108 8.51 0.71 9.24
CA GLY A 108 7.05 0.73 9.35
C GLY A 108 6.30 1.12 8.08
N THR A 109 6.97 1.48 6.99
CA THR A 109 6.27 1.72 5.71
C THR A 109 5.93 0.40 5.00
N ILE A 110 4.81 0.41 4.25
CA ILE A 110 4.40 -0.67 3.37
C ILE A 110 4.67 -0.28 1.91
N ALA A 111 5.27 -1.18 1.15
CA ALA A 111 5.61 -0.97 -0.25
C ALA A 111 5.26 -2.19 -1.11
N MET A 112 5.11 -1.99 -2.42
CA MET A 112 4.82 -3.07 -3.37
C MET A 112 6.06 -3.88 -3.71
N ALA A 113 5.97 -5.21 -3.57
CA ALA A 113 6.96 -6.13 -4.11
C ALA A 113 6.80 -6.26 -5.64
N ARG A 114 7.93 -6.46 -6.33
CA ARG A 114 7.98 -6.57 -7.78
C ARG A 114 9.12 -7.49 -8.24
N THR A 115 9.08 -7.89 -9.48
CA THR A 115 10.20 -8.54 -10.18
C THR A 115 11.26 -7.50 -10.59
N PRO A 116 12.36 -7.87 -11.27
CA PRO A 116 13.28 -6.89 -11.85
C PRO A 116 12.63 -5.87 -12.78
N ASP A 117 11.51 -6.21 -13.47
CA ASP A 117 10.73 -5.23 -14.21
C ASP A 117 10.12 -4.20 -13.24
N PRO A 118 10.41 -2.91 -13.40
CA PRO A 118 9.88 -1.85 -12.54
C PRO A 118 8.34 -1.84 -12.42
N HIS A 119 7.62 -2.17 -13.49
CA HIS A 119 6.16 -2.08 -13.59
C HIS A 119 5.46 -3.44 -13.46
N SER A 120 6.05 -4.38 -12.69
CA SER A 120 5.55 -5.74 -12.51
C SER A 120 4.81 -6.00 -11.19
N ALA A 121 4.68 -4.99 -10.33
CA ALA A 121 3.96 -5.12 -9.07
C ALA A 121 2.49 -5.46 -9.30
N ALA A 122 1.93 -6.40 -8.53
CA ALA A 122 0.52 -6.77 -8.60
C ALA A 122 -0.12 -6.87 -7.20
N ALA A 123 0.02 -8.01 -6.50
CA ALA A 123 -0.63 -8.26 -5.22
C ALA A 123 0.34 -8.24 -4.02
N GLN A 124 1.60 -8.68 -4.22
CA GLN A 124 2.55 -8.84 -3.13
C GLN A 124 3.05 -7.49 -2.61
N PHE A 125 3.19 -7.41 -1.31
CA PHE A 125 3.70 -6.25 -0.58
C PHE A 125 4.77 -6.65 0.43
N PHE A 126 5.50 -5.67 0.94
CA PHE A 126 6.36 -5.87 2.12
C PHE A 126 6.23 -4.70 3.10
N ILE A 127 6.51 -4.98 4.36
CA ILE A 127 6.61 -3.97 5.42
C ILE A 127 8.08 -3.86 5.81
N ASN A 128 8.61 -2.66 5.73
CA ASN A 128 9.99 -2.35 6.14
C ASN A 128 10.11 -2.46 7.66
N THR A 129 11.08 -3.22 8.16
CA THR A 129 11.34 -3.35 9.60
C THR A 129 12.44 -2.42 10.09
N VAL A 130 13.20 -1.88 9.16
CA VAL A 130 14.22 -0.83 9.34
C VAL A 130 14.14 0.16 8.17
N ASP A 131 14.92 1.24 8.22
CA ASP A 131 15.09 2.15 7.09
C ASP A 131 15.90 1.47 5.99
N ASN A 132 15.34 1.42 4.78
CA ASN A 132 15.90 0.75 3.61
C ASN A 132 16.12 1.73 2.45
N PRO A 133 17.05 2.69 2.54
CA PRO A 133 17.25 3.71 1.50
C PRO A 133 17.67 3.15 0.14
N ALA A 134 18.23 1.94 0.10
CA ALA A 134 18.56 1.25 -1.15
C ALA A 134 17.32 0.86 -1.99
N LEU A 135 16.12 0.80 -1.36
CA LEU A 135 14.84 0.51 -2.01
C LEU A 135 14.13 1.78 -2.54
N ASP A 136 14.66 2.96 -2.24
CA ASP A 136 14.07 4.22 -2.67
C ASP A 136 14.25 4.45 -4.17
N HIS A 137 13.30 5.20 -4.75
CA HIS A 137 13.45 5.72 -6.10
C HIS A 137 14.63 6.67 -6.19
N ARG A 138 15.50 6.48 -7.17
CA ARG A 138 16.64 7.33 -7.51
C ARG A 138 16.49 7.94 -8.89
N ASP A 139 16.11 7.10 -9.86
CA ASP A 139 15.94 7.49 -11.26
C ASP A 139 15.03 6.49 -11.99
N LYS A 140 14.69 6.78 -13.26
CA LYS A 140 13.77 5.95 -14.08
C LYS A 140 14.47 4.82 -14.83
N THR A 141 15.65 4.39 -14.39
CA THR A 141 16.29 3.16 -14.89
C THR A 141 15.75 1.93 -14.14
N THR A 142 15.89 0.74 -14.72
CA THR A 142 15.44 -0.52 -14.10
C THR A 142 16.01 -0.69 -12.68
N PRO A 143 17.32 -0.50 -12.40
CA PRO A 143 17.86 -0.62 -11.05
C PRO A 143 17.56 0.58 -10.16
N GLY A 144 17.26 1.76 -10.72
CA GLY A 144 17.05 3.01 -10.00
C GLY A 144 15.59 3.29 -9.65
N TRP A 145 14.65 2.55 -10.26
CA TRP A 145 13.21 2.84 -10.08
C TRP A 145 12.73 2.72 -8.64
N GLY A 146 13.28 1.80 -7.86
CA GLY A 146 12.88 1.57 -6.46
C GLY A 146 11.56 0.85 -6.31
N TYR A 147 10.99 0.92 -5.09
CA TYR A 147 9.77 0.24 -4.66
C TYR A 147 8.75 1.26 -4.16
N ALA A 148 7.52 1.21 -4.69
CA ALA A 148 6.47 2.16 -4.39
C ALA A 148 5.95 2.00 -2.96
N VAL A 149 6.33 2.92 -2.08
CA VAL A 149 5.71 3.07 -0.76
C VAL A 149 4.31 3.64 -0.96
N PHE A 150 3.31 3.04 -0.29
CA PHE A 150 1.91 3.44 -0.42
C PHE A 150 1.16 3.54 0.91
N GLY A 151 1.86 3.46 2.03
CA GLY A 151 1.28 3.59 3.37
C GLY A 151 2.28 3.32 4.49
N LYS A 152 1.77 3.33 5.71
CA LYS A 152 2.56 3.09 6.92
C LYS A 152 1.76 2.36 7.98
N VAL A 153 2.42 1.57 8.78
CA VAL A 153 1.87 0.96 10.00
C VAL A 153 1.59 2.05 11.03
N THR A 154 0.37 2.10 11.52
CA THR A 154 -0.07 3.05 12.58
C THR A 154 -0.21 2.37 13.94
N LYS A 155 -0.45 1.04 13.95
CA LYS A 155 -0.46 0.20 15.16
C LYS A 155 0.05 -1.20 14.83
N GLY A 156 0.64 -1.87 15.80
CA GLY A 156 1.11 -3.26 15.66
C GLY A 156 2.53 -3.38 15.11
N MET A 157 3.41 -2.37 15.27
CA MET A 157 4.83 -2.52 14.97
C MET A 157 5.52 -3.59 15.83
N ASP A 158 5.03 -3.84 17.04
CA ASP A 158 5.43 -4.97 17.87
C ASP A 158 5.08 -6.32 17.22
N VAL A 159 3.92 -6.42 16.57
CA VAL A 159 3.54 -7.61 15.77
C VAL A 159 4.44 -7.76 14.55
N VAL A 160 4.75 -6.66 13.83
CA VAL A 160 5.70 -6.68 12.71
C VAL A 160 7.07 -7.20 13.17
N LYS A 161 7.56 -6.72 14.33
CA LYS A 161 8.82 -7.18 14.93
C LYS A 161 8.76 -8.64 15.39
N LYS A 162 7.62 -9.10 15.90
CA LYS A 162 7.39 -10.51 16.23
C LYS A 162 7.45 -11.39 14.98
N ILE A 163 6.86 -10.96 13.86
CA ILE A 163 6.94 -11.66 12.57
C ILE A 163 8.39 -11.66 12.06
N GLU A 164 9.10 -10.52 12.14
CA GLU A 164 10.50 -10.42 11.73
C GLU A 164 11.42 -11.41 12.45
N SER A 165 11.10 -11.76 13.69
CA SER A 165 11.93 -12.62 14.56
C SER A 165 11.68 -14.12 14.41
N VAL A 166 10.74 -14.55 13.55
CA VAL A 166 10.47 -15.98 13.37
C VAL A 166 11.64 -16.70 12.70
N SER A 167 11.84 -17.96 13.04
CA SER A 167 12.83 -18.80 12.37
C SER A 167 12.44 -19.03 10.91
N THR A 168 13.41 -18.97 10.02
CA THR A 168 13.22 -19.15 8.57
C THR A 168 14.09 -20.28 8.02
N HIS A 169 13.69 -20.83 6.88
CA HIS A 169 14.41 -21.83 6.12
C HIS A 169 14.21 -21.63 4.62
N ASN A 170 14.82 -22.47 3.79
CA ASN A 170 14.59 -22.45 2.35
C ASN A 170 13.60 -23.55 1.95
N VAL A 171 12.68 -23.22 1.03
CA VAL A 171 11.68 -24.15 0.47
C VAL A 171 11.82 -24.14 -1.06
N GLY A 172 12.44 -25.14 -1.64
CA GLY A 172 12.75 -25.16 -3.06
C GLY A 172 13.56 -23.92 -3.48
N PRO A 173 13.09 -23.12 -4.45
CA PRO A 173 13.78 -21.91 -4.88
C PRO A 173 13.57 -20.71 -3.93
N PHE A 174 12.66 -20.81 -2.95
CA PHE A 174 12.30 -19.72 -2.05
C PHE A 174 13.22 -19.70 -0.83
N GLN A 175 13.80 -18.54 -0.55
CA GLN A 175 14.69 -18.34 0.60
C GLN A 175 13.97 -17.53 1.68
N ASN A 176 14.38 -17.74 2.94
CA ASN A 176 13.88 -17.01 4.11
C ASN A 176 12.36 -17.17 4.32
N VAL A 177 11.83 -18.38 4.05
CA VAL A 177 10.44 -18.74 4.32
C VAL A 177 10.29 -19.07 5.81
N PRO A 178 9.31 -18.53 6.54
CA PRO A 178 9.07 -18.91 7.93
C PRO A 178 8.88 -20.42 8.09
N VAL A 179 9.56 -21.05 9.07
CA VAL A 179 9.43 -22.47 9.38
C VAL A 179 7.99 -22.84 9.78
N LYS A 180 7.33 -21.94 10.50
CA LYS A 180 5.90 -22.00 10.79
C LYS A 180 5.24 -20.85 10.06
N ASP A 181 4.27 -21.17 9.22
CA ASP A 181 3.54 -20.17 8.43
C ASP A 181 2.98 -19.05 9.31
N VAL A 182 3.28 -17.82 8.93
CA VAL A 182 2.63 -16.62 9.49
C VAL A 182 1.50 -16.23 8.57
N VAL A 183 0.29 -16.62 8.95
CA VAL A 183 -0.91 -16.48 8.11
C VAL A 183 -1.52 -15.08 8.25
N ILE A 184 -1.89 -14.48 7.14
CA ILE A 184 -2.78 -13.31 7.07
C ILE A 184 -4.21 -13.86 7.01
N GLU A 185 -4.89 -13.82 8.16
CA GLU A 185 -6.23 -14.38 8.30
C GLU A 185 -7.29 -13.51 7.64
N LYS A 186 -7.07 -12.18 7.68
CA LYS A 186 -7.99 -11.19 7.11
C LYS A 186 -7.30 -9.84 6.92
N VAL A 187 -7.68 -9.15 5.86
CA VAL A 187 -7.43 -7.70 5.71
C VAL A 187 -8.76 -7.02 5.41
N GLU A 188 -9.09 -5.98 6.17
CA GLU A 188 -10.37 -5.28 6.05
C GLU A 188 -10.21 -3.77 6.23
N LEU A 189 -11.09 -3.01 5.57
CA LEU A 189 -11.17 -1.56 5.76
C LEU A 189 -11.67 -1.25 7.18
N ILE A 190 -10.97 -0.35 7.87
CA ILE A 190 -11.43 0.20 9.15
C ILE A 190 -12.47 1.28 8.82
N LYS A 191 -13.75 0.98 9.11
CA LYS A 191 -14.83 1.97 9.03
C LYS A 191 -14.67 2.98 10.17
N LYS A 192 -14.89 4.27 9.86
CA LYS A 192 -14.98 5.34 10.85
C LYS A 192 -16.20 5.16 11.75
#